data_8516a886d89b278a39d06d5d3c988824
#
_entry.id   8516a886d89b278a39d06d5d3c988824
#
_cell.length_a   1.000
_cell.length_b   1.000
_cell.length_c   1.000
_cell.angle_alpha   90.00
_cell.angle_beta   90.00
_cell.angle_gamma   90.00
#
_symmetry.space_group_name_H-M   'P 1'
#
loop_
_entity.id
_entity.type
_entity.pdbx_description
1 polymer ?
#
loop_
_entity_poly.entity_id
_entity_poly.type
_entity_poly.pdbx_seq_one_letter_code
_entity_poly.pdbx_strand_id
1 'polypeptide(L)'
;MNIRRPKIAVIGAGWAGLSAAVSLIHRADIALFEAGRQAGGRARALAGKNDGFSFLDNGQHILLGAYHGVQTLMQHIGAQPESAFLRQPLQWYTHEGLQFQTASLPVPWHLLVGILRAKNLSFSLRIKLLSDMSALQRWAGHHKTDLTVAKWLRTRNVPRSLLGQFWQPLVWGALNTPLEQASLRILCNVLNDGVWSEKANSDYLLPKQDLGRIVAEPALDFLHKHGAKIHLETRITHLNHHIDGRIEINGEVFDAVILAVAPYHVDALLPEDTPDYIQMAYQSLHYHAITTVYLRYAQAVKLLAPLTGFADGTAQWVLHRGALGLPDNEVAVVISVSDYTEAWKDKDLAEKIHADIKRICPDLDKPEAIRIITEKRATTAATVDFVQPDFSWLHHRRIYPAGDYLHPSYPATLEAAVQSGFAAAEKLMLDLRFE
;
A
#
# COMPACT_ATOMS: atom_id res chain seq x y z
N MET A 1 43.44 -4.29 8.18
CA MET A 1 42.51 -5.16 8.93
C MET A 1 41.38 -5.54 7.97
N ASN A 2 41.20 -6.83 7.66
CA ASN A 2 39.99 -7.28 6.96
C ASN A 2 38.81 -7.13 7.92
N ILE A 3 38.03 -6.07 7.77
CA ILE A 3 36.80 -5.89 8.54
C ILE A 3 35.85 -7.00 8.05
N ARG A 4 35.53 -7.93 8.92
CA ARG A 4 34.55 -8.99 8.65
C ARG A 4 33.22 -8.32 8.32
N ARG A 5 32.56 -8.70 7.23
CA ARG A 5 31.21 -8.27 6.92
C ARG A 5 30.23 -8.83 7.97
N PRO A 6 29.34 -8.01 8.53
CA PRO A 6 28.36 -8.51 9.48
C PRO A 6 27.38 -9.45 8.76
N LYS A 7 26.93 -10.48 9.48
CA LYS A 7 25.99 -11.47 8.99
C LYS A 7 24.59 -11.12 9.50
N ILE A 8 23.68 -10.81 8.61
CA ILE A 8 22.35 -10.30 8.95
C ILE A 8 21.27 -11.27 8.47
N ALA A 9 20.36 -11.62 9.38
CA ALA A 9 19.14 -12.33 9.01
C ALA A 9 18.02 -11.33 8.69
N VAL A 10 17.29 -11.57 7.62
CA VAL A 10 16.06 -10.83 7.29
C VAL A 10 14.90 -11.83 7.34
N ILE A 11 13.97 -11.63 8.26
CA ILE A 11 12.83 -12.54 8.46
C ILE A 11 11.57 -11.90 7.89
N GLY A 12 11.06 -12.51 6.81
CA GLY A 12 9.96 -12.02 5.98
C GLY A 12 10.45 -11.39 4.68
N ALA A 13 10.03 -11.97 3.53
CA ALA A 13 10.33 -11.47 2.19
C ALA A 13 9.17 -10.65 1.60
N GLY A 14 8.45 -9.89 2.44
CA GLY A 14 7.58 -8.80 2.00
C GLY A 14 8.39 -7.61 1.51
N TRP A 15 7.73 -6.57 1.00
CA TRP A 15 8.40 -5.39 0.43
C TRP A 15 9.35 -4.69 1.43
N ALA A 16 9.02 -4.68 2.73
CA ALA A 16 9.90 -4.15 3.77
C ALA A 16 11.18 -4.98 3.93
N GLY A 17 11.05 -6.32 4.00
CA GLY A 17 12.22 -7.20 4.13
C GLY A 17 13.08 -7.20 2.86
N LEU A 18 12.47 -7.20 1.67
CA LEU A 18 13.19 -7.11 0.41
C LEU A 18 13.98 -5.80 0.28
N SER A 19 13.35 -4.66 0.62
CA SER A 19 14.04 -3.36 0.58
C SER A 19 15.20 -3.28 1.58
N ALA A 20 15.02 -3.83 2.79
CA ALA A 20 16.09 -3.91 3.78
C ALA A 20 17.25 -4.79 3.28
N ALA A 21 16.96 -5.99 2.77
CA ALA A 21 17.97 -6.90 2.23
C ALA A 21 18.74 -6.29 1.05
N VAL A 22 18.04 -5.67 0.09
CA VAL A 22 18.66 -4.98 -1.06
C VAL A 22 19.56 -3.83 -0.61
N SER A 23 19.13 -3.06 0.39
CA SER A 23 19.94 -1.95 0.94
C SER A 23 21.23 -2.45 1.65
N LEU A 24 21.20 -3.64 2.24
CA LEU A 24 22.30 -4.21 3.02
C LEU A 24 23.27 -5.05 2.20
N ILE A 25 22.88 -5.57 1.04
CA ILE A 25 23.62 -6.64 0.33
C ILE A 25 25.09 -6.32 0.02
N HIS A 26 25.41 -5.04 -0.22
CA HIS A 26 26.79 -4.63 -0.48
C HIS A 26 27.62 -4.39 0.80
N ARG A 27 26.96 -4.38 1.99
CA ARG A 27 27.59 -4.06 3.28
C ARG A 27 27.60 -5.22 4.26
N ALA A 28 26.75 -6.24 4.05
CA ALA A 28 26.54 -7.38 4.94
C ALA A 28 26.36 -8.68 4.16
N ASP A 29 26.57 -9.81 4.85
CA ASP A 29 26.22 -11.14 4.37
C ASP A 29 24.77 -11.41 4.77
N ILE A 30 23.89 -11.59 3.79
CA ILE A 30 22.44 -11.65 4.01
C ILE A 30 21.94 -13.09 3.95
N ALA A 31 21.11 -13.47 4.94
CA ALA A 31 20.24 -14.62 4.87
C ALA A 31 18.78 -14.14 4.97
N LEU A 32 17.99 -14.37 3.91
CA LEU A 32 16.58 -13.99 3.81
C LEU A 32 15.71 -15.22 4.06
N PHE A 33 14.79 -15.15 5.01
CA PHE A 33 13.86 -16.22 5.38
C PHE A 33 12.42 -15.81 5.06
N GLU A 34 11.70 -16.65 4.33
CA GLU A 34 10.30 -16.48 4.01
C GLU A 34 9.50 -17.76 4.31
N ALA A 35 8.42 -17.61 5.07
CA ALA A 35 7.57 -18.75 5.43
C ALA A 35 6.74 -19.28 4.26
N GLY A 36 6.45 -18.45 3.27
CA GLY A 36 5.71 -18.79 2.06
C GLY A 36 6.58 -19.35 0.95
N ARG A 37 5.91 -19.87 -0.09
CA ARG A 37 6.57 -20.39 -1.30
C ARG A 37 7.11 -19.29 -2.22
N GLN A 38 6.65 -18.06 -2.05
CA GLN A 38 7.03 -16.90 -2.87
C GLN A 38 7.15 -15.65 -2.03
N ALA A 39 8.04 -14.76 -2.44
CA ALA A 39 8.22 -13.45 -1.86
C ALA A 39 7.10 -12.45 -2.28
N GLY A 40 7.10 -11.27 -1.69
CA GLY A 40 6.19 -10.16 -2.00
C GLY A 40 5.16 -9.88 -0.90
N GLY A 41 5.00 -10.79 0.07
CA GLY A 41 4.07 -10.59 1.19
C GLY A 41 2.61 -10.44 0.72
N ARG A 42 1.95 -9.34 1.07
CA ARG A 42 0.58 -9.01 0.65
C ARG A 42 0.47 -8.51 -0.79
N ALA A 43 1.56 -8.05 -1.40
CA ALA A 43 1.60 -7.56 -2.78
C ALA A 43 2.40 -8.52 -3.67
N ARG A 44 1.71 -9.56 -4.13
CA ARG A 44 2.28 -10.63 -4.94
C ARG A 44 1.22 -11.26 -5.83
N ALA A 45 1.68 -11.96 -6.88
CA ALA A 45 0.82 -12.82 -7.68
C ALA A 45 0.17 -13.92 -6.85
N LEU A 46 -1.04 -14.31 -7.19
CA LEU A 46 -1.65 -15.52 -6.64
C LEU A 46 -1.03 -16.76 -7.28
N ALA A 47 -0.63 -17.70 -6.43
CA ALA A 47 -0.21 -19.02 -6.89
C ALA A 47 -1.43 -19.83 -7.39
N GLY A 48 -1.29 -20.52 -8.53
CA GLY A 48 -2.31 -21.43 -9.02
C GLY A 48 -2.85 -21.07 -10.41
N LYS A 49 -4.03 -21.62 -10.74
CA LYS A 49 -4.70 -21.37 -12.02
C LYS A 49 -5.26 -19.96 -12.05
N ASN A 50 -4.96 -19.22 -13.11
CA ASN A 50 -5.48 -17.86 -13.33
C ASN A 50 -6.94 -17.84 -13.83
N ASP A 51 -7.63 -18.98 -13.92
CA ASP A 51 -9.01 -19.11 -14.38
C ASP A 51 -9.29 -18.36 -15.70
N GLY A 52 -8.26 -18.30 -16.57
CA GLY A 52 -8.29 -17.58 -17.85
C GLY A 52 -8.02 -16.08 -17.77
N PHE A 53 -7.73 -15.51 -16.60
CA PHE A 53 -7.24 -14.15 -16.45
C PHE A 53 -5.76 -14.03 -16.86
N SER A 54 -5.34 -12.85 -17.33
CA SER A 54 -3.96 -12.57 -17.71
C SER A 54 -2.99 -12.77 -16.54
N PHE A 55 -3.35 -12.25 -15.38
CA PHE A 55 -2.73 -12.52 -14.08
C PHE A 55 -3.70 -12.17 -12.95
N LEU A 56 -3.43 -12.66 -11.76
CA LEU A 56 -4.16 -12.32 -10.54
C LEU A 56 -3.16 -11.97 -9.44
N ASP A 57 -3.31 -10.79 -8.86
CA ASP A 57 -2.64 -10.39 -7.62
C ASP A 57 -3.50 -10.68 -6.40
N ASN A 58 -2.89 -10.79 -5.23
CA ASN A 58 -3.60 -10.88 -3.94
C ASN A 58 -4.55 -9.69 -3.68
N GLY A 59 -4.37 -8.61 -4.41
CA GLY A 59 -5.22 -7.43 -4.50
C GLY A 59 -4.78 -6.54 -5.64
N GLN A 60 -5.69 -5.83 -6.29
CA GLN A 60 -5.33 -4.86 -7.32
C GLN A 60 -4.75 -3.61 -6.65
N HIS A 61 -3.47 -3.38 -6.85
CA HIS A 61 -2.79 -2.20 -6.32
C HIS A 61 -2.76 -1.06 -7.32
N ILE A 62 -2.81 0.16 -6.78
CA ILE A 62 -2.60 1.41 -7.51
C ILE A 62 -1.54 2.18 -6.72
N LEU A 63 -0.43 2.53 -7.37
CA LEU A 63 0.63 3.30 -6.77
C LEU A 63 0.53 4.77 -7.22
N LEU A 64 1.21 5.65 -6.51
CA LEU A 64 1.31 7.06 -6.86
C LEU A 64 2.72 7.41 -7.34
N GLY A 65 2.83 8.45 -8.15
CA GLY A 65 4.13 9.02 -8.54
C GLY A 65 5.00 9.43 -7.34
N ALA A 66 4.38 9.74 -6.21
CA ALA A 66 5.03 10.04 -4.92
C ALA A 66 5.71 8.83 -4.25
N TYR A 67 5.56 7.61 -4.77
CA TYR A 67 6.17 6.42 -4.18
C TYR A 67 7.65 6.33 -4.58
N HIS A 68 8.45 7.28 -4.09
CA HIS A 68 9.87 7.43 -4.42
C HIS A 68 10.74 6.30 -3.87
N GLY A 69 10.41 5.78 -2.68
CA GLY A 69 11.09 4.63 -2.10
C GLY A 69 10.92 3.37 -2.96
N VAL A 70 9.70 3.12 -3.44
CA VAL A 70 9.40 2.02 -4.37
C VAL A 70 10.19 2.18 -5.66
N GLN A 71 10.20 3.37 -6.26
CA GLN A 71 10.96 3.64 -7.49
C GLN A 71 12.48 3.46 -7.27
N THR A 72 13.00 3.90 -6.11
CA THR A 72 14.40 3.70 -5.72
C THR A 72 14.73 2.21 -5.57
N LEU A 73 13.88 1.42 -4.90
CA LEU A 73 14.06 -0.03 -4.81
C LEU A 73 14.11 -0.67 -6.19
N MET A 74 13.18 -0.29 -7.08
CA MET A 74 13.14 -0.80 -8.45
C MET A 74 14.42 -0.49 -9.22
N GLN A 75 14.94 0.73 -9.10
CA GLN A 75 16.23 1.11 -9.72
C GLN A 75 17.38 0.25 -9.20
N HIS A 76 17.46 0.00 -7.89
CA HIS A 76 18.52 -0.84 -7.29
C HIS A 76 18.48 -2.27 -7.81
N ILE A 77 17.31 -2.85 -8.01
CA ILE A 77 17.16 -4.23 -8.51
C ILE A 77 17.16 -4.32 -10.04
N GLY A 78 17.35 -3.19 -10.76
CA GLY A 78 17.38 -3.13 -12.22
C GLY A 78 16.00 -3.21 -12.90
N ALA A 79 14.92 -3.11 -12.13
CA ALA A 79 13.57 -3.01 -12.68
C ALA A 79 13.30 -1.59 -13.19
N GLN A 80 12.59 -1.48 -14.33
CA GLN A 80 12.31 -0.19 -14.97
C GLN A 80 10.86 0.25 -14.71
N PRO A 81 10.61 1.31 -13.90
CA PRO A 81 9.25 1.77 -13.59
C PRO A 81 8.43 2.11 -14.85
N GLU A 82 9.06 2.68 -15.88
CA GLU A 82 8.39 3.10 -17.11
C GLU A 82 7.80 1.93 -17.91
N SER A 83 8.46 0.78 -17.88
CA SER A 83 7.95 -0.44 -18.52
C SER A 83 6.95 -1.20 -17.64
N ALA A 84 7.12 -1.14 -16.33
CA ALA A 84 6.31 -1.88 -15.35
C ALA A 84 4.93 -1.27 -15.12
N PHE A 85 4.81 0.08 -15.23
CA PHE A 85 3.58 0.81 -14.94
C PHE A 85 3.05 1.58 -16.14
N LEU A 86 1.73 1.70 -16.22
CA LEU A 86 1.08 2.75 -16.98
C LEU A 86 1.00 3.98 -16.08
N ARG A 87 1.73 5.05 -16.44
CA ARG A 87 1.62 6.34 -15.75
C ARG A 87 0.46 7.14 -16.31
N GLN A 88 -0.47 7.54 -15.46
CA GLN A 88 -1.65 8.34 -15.80
C GLN A 88 -1.69 9.60 -14.93
N PRO A 89 -1.88 10.80 -15.51
CA PRO A 89 -2.15 11.99 -14.72
C PRO A 89 -3.32 11.78 -13.77
N LEU A 90 -3.27 12.43 -12.59
CA LEU A 90 -4.37 12.36 -11.64
C LEU A 90 -5.69 12.72 -12.33
N GLN A 91 -6.60 11.78 -12.30
CA GLN A 91 -7.95 11.93 -12.83
C GLN A 91 -8.95 11.34 -11.84
N TRP A 92 -10.13 11.93 -11.79
CA TRP A 92 -11.22 11.49 -10.97
C TRP A 92 -12.45 11.31 -11.86
N TYR A 93 -12.83 10.07 -12.07
CA TYR A 93 -13.97 9.72 -12.91
C TYR A 93 -14.92 8.84 -12.12
N THR A 94 -16.06 9.40 -11.70
CA THR A 94 -17.16 8.61 -11.15
C THR A 94 -18.31 8.57 -12.16
N HIS A 95 -18.88 7.37 -12.31
CA HIS A 95 -20.07 7.21 -13.15
C HIS A 95 -21.22 8.05 -12.60
N GLU A 96 -21.88 8.85 -13.46
CA GLU A 96 -22.95 9.80 -13.13
C GLU A 96 -22.58 10.83 -12.04
N GLY A 97 -21.33 10.90 -11.63
CA GLY A 97 -20.83 11.77 -10.58
C GLY A 97 -19.68 12.66 -11.01
N LEU A 98 -18.91 13.14 -10.04
CA LEU A 98 -17.78 14.04 -10.22
C LEU A 98 -16.76 13.49 -11.22
N GLN A 99 -16.40 14.31 -12.22
CA GLN A 99 -15.37 13.99 -13.20
C GLN A 99 -14.43 15.18 -13.38
N PHE A 100 -13.15 14.98 -13.16
CA PHE A 100 -12.10 15.94 -13.49
C PHE A 100 -10.78 15.25 -13.79
N GLN A 101 -9.88 15.98 -14.44
CA GLN A 101 -8.49 15.61 -14.66
C GLN A 101 -7.62 16.82 -14.36
N THR A 102 -6.44 16.59 -13.78
CA THR A 102 -5.47 17.68 -13.56
C THR A 102 -5.00 18.29 -14.87
N ALA A 103 -4.84 19.61 -14.88
CA ALA A 103 -4.33 20.33 -16.05
C ALA A 103 -2.82 20.13 -16.21
N SER A 104 -2.27 20.35 -17.42
CA SER A 104 -0.83 20.35 -17.68
C SER A 104 -0.18 21.65 -17.18
N LEU A 105 -0.33 21.96 -15.90
CA LEU A 105 0.17 23.14 -15.22
C LEU A 105 0.97 22.70 -13.97
N PRO A 106 1.89 23.53 -13.46
CA PRO A 106 2.57 23.26 -12.19
C PRO A 106 1.60 23.35 -11.00
N VAL A 107 2.02 22.80 -9.86
CA VAL A 107 1.34 22.93 -8.57
C VAL A 107 1.26 24.42 -8.19
N PRO A 108 0.15 24.92 -7.63
CA PRO A 108 -1.12 24.23 -7.36
C PRO A 108 -2.14 24.31 -8.52
N TRP A 109 -1.76 24.97 -9.63
CA TRP A 109 -2.67 25.30 -10.74
C TRP A 109 -3.24 24.07 -11.46
N HIS A 110 -2.47 22.96 -11.51
CA HIS A 110 -2.90 21.72 -12.13
C HIS A 110 -4.24 21.23 -11.56
N LEU A 111 -4.36 21.16 -10.23
CA LEU A 111 -5.56 20.70 -9.53
C LEU A 111 -6.66 21.76 -9.54
N LEU A 112 -6.31 23.03 -9.29
CA LEU A 112 -7.25 24.15 -9.28
C LEU A 112 -8.02 24.21 -10.61
N VAL A 113 -7.31 24.22 -11.73
CA VAL A 113 -7.92 24.27 -13.06
C VAL A 113 -8.70 22.98 -13.35
N GLY A 114 -8.18 21.82 -12.94
CA GLY A 114 -8.88 20.55 -13.07
C GLY A 114 -10.24 20.56 -12.38
N ILE A 115 -10.30 20.99 -11.11
CA ILE A 115 -11.56 21.07 -10.36
C ILE A 115 -12.49 22.15 -10.91
N LEU A 116 -11.99 23.31 -11.33
CA LEU A 116 -12.82 24.34 -11.96
C LEU A 116 -13.47 23.86 -13.24
N ARG A 117 -12.84 22.96 -13.99
CA ARG A 117 -13.36 22.33 -15.22
C ARG A 117 -14.14 21.04 -14.94
N ALA A 118 -14.33 20.65 -13.67
CA ALA A 118 -15.02 19.42 -13.32
C ALA A 118 -16.41 19.34 -13.93
N LYS A 119 -16.79 18.15 -14.41
CA LYS A 119 -18.13 17.85 -14.91
C LYS A 119 -19.01 17.31 -13.78
N ASN A 120 -20.33 17.38 -13.97
CA ASN A 120 -21.35 16.84 -13.07
C ASN A 120 -21.27 17.40 -11.64
N LEU A 121 -20.72 18.60 -11.48
CA LEU A 121 -20.64 19.33 -10.23
C LEU A 121 -20.99 20.79 -10.46
N SER A 122 -21.92 21.37 -9.66
CA SER A 122 -22.26 22.79 -9.76
C SER A 122 -21.05 23.68 -9.47
N PHE A 123 -21.03 24.89 -10.00
CA PHE A 123 -19.92 25.83 -9.77
C PHE A 123 -19.71 26.12 -8.28
N SER A 124 -20.78 26.26 -7.51
CA SER A 124 -20.72 26.49 -6.05
C SER A 124 -20.05 25.31 -5.33
N LEU A 125 -20.31 24.07 -5.73
CA LEU A 125 -19.66 22.89 -5.16
C LEU A 125 -18.18 22.78 -5.56
N ARG A 126 -17.80 23.22 -6.77
CA ARG A 126 -16.38 23.30 -7.18
C ARG A 126 -15.61 24.27 -6.29
N ILE A 127 -16.18 25.47 -6.07
CA ILE A 127 -15.57 26.47 -5.17
C ILE A 127 -15.53 25.94 -3.74
N LYS A 128 -16.58 25.26 -3.26
CA LYS A 128 -16.59 24.63 -1.94
C LYS A 128 -15.46 23.60 -1.79
N LEU A 129 -15.31 22.71 -2.77
CA LEU A 129 -14.24 21.70 -2.78
C LEU A 129 -12.86 22.35 -2.74
N LEU A 130 -12.61 23.36 -3.57
CA LEU A 130 -11.34 24.10 -3.57
C LEU A 130 -11.08 24.81 -2.23
N SER A 131 -12.12 25.42 -1.64
CA SER A 131 -12.05 26.03 -0.32
C SER A 131 -11.71 25.01 0.77
N ASP A 132 -12.29 23.81 0.72
CA ASP A 132 -12.02 22.76 1.68
C ASP A 132 -10.60 22.20 1.50
N MET A 133 -10.14 21.96 0.29
CA MET A 133 -8.76 21.54 0.00
C MET A 133 -7.74 22.58 0.51
N SER A 134 -7.97 23.87 0.25
CA SER A 134 -7.12 24.95 0.76
C SER A 134 -7.14 25.07 2.29
N ALA A 135 -8.31 24.84 2.92
CA ALA A 135 -8.41 24.83 4.38
C ALA A 135 -7.67 23.63 4.99
N LEU A 136 -7.72 22.47 4.34
CA LEU A 136 -7.01 21.27 4.76
C LEU A 136 -5.49 21.47 4.66
N GLN A 137 -5.00 22.04 3.58
CA GLN A 137 -3.58 22.35 3.39
C GLN A 137 -3.07 23.31 4.47
N ARG A 138 -3.85 24.35 4.82
CA ARG A 138 -3.49 25.25 5.92
C ARG A 138 -3.52 24.55 7.27
N TRP A 139 -4.49 23.67 7.51
CA TRP A 139 -4.56 22.90 8.74
C TRP A 139 -3.30 22.04 8.94
N ALA A 140 -2.83 21.38 7.89
CA ALA A 140 -1.62 20.54 7.91
C ALA A 140 -0.38 21.29 8.42
N GLY A 141 -0.23 22.58 8.07
CA GLY A 141 0.92 23.41 8.48
C GLY A 141 0.88 23.93 9.92
N HIS A 142 -0.26 23.92 10.61
CA HIS A 142 -0.46 24.69 11.84
C HIS A 142 -0.92 23.90 13.07
N HIS A 143 -1.44 22.68 12.91
CA HIS A 143 -2.08 21.96 14.01
C HIS A 143 -1.19 20.88 14.63
N LYS A 144 -1.06 20.92 15.96
CA LYS A 144 -0.32 19.91 16.76
C LYS A 144 -1.20 18.72 17.15
N THR A 145 -2.49 18.93 17.39
CA THR A 145 -3.42 17.89 17.81
C THR A 145 -4.15 17.31 16.62
N ASP A 146 -4.10 15.99 16.47
CA ASP A 146 -4.81 15.28 15.42
C ASP A 146 -6.31 15.16 15.70
N LEU A 147 -7.10 14.93 14.67
CA LEU A 147 -8.54 14.68 14.77
C LEU A 147 -9.01 13.78 13.61
N THR A 148 -10.19 13.21 13.74
CA THR A 148 -10.72 12.37 12.68
C THR A 148 -11.17 13.19 11.47
N VAL A 149 -11.02 12.62 10.28
CA VAL A 149 -11.48 13.24 9.02
C VAL A 149 -12.96 13.59 9.11
N ALA A 150 -13.80 12.69 9.64
CA ALA A 150 -15.25 12.97 9.83
C ALA A 150 -15.51 14.20 10.69
N LYS A 151 -14.76 14.38 11.79
CA LYS A 151 -14.89 15.56 12.66
C LYS A 151 -14.54 16.85 11.90
N TRP A 152 -13.45 16.84 11.14
CA TRP A 152 -13.04 18.00 10.34
C TRP A 152 -14.07 18.33 9.26
N LEU A 153 -14.55 17.34 8.49
CA LEU A 153 -15.56 17.54 7.44
C LEU A 153 -16.87 18.12 8.00
N ARG A 154 -17.27 17.71 9.23
CA ARG A 154 -18.42 18.31 9.92
C ARG A 154 -18.19 19.79 10.25
N THR A 155 -17.01 20.17 10.76
CA THR A 155 -16.70 21.58 11.05
C THR A 155 -16.68 22.45 9.78
N ARG A 156 -16.43 21.83 8.63
CA ARG A 156 -16.45 22.50 7.33
C ARG A 156 -17.84 22.54 6.69
N ASN A 157 -18.87 21.93 7.30
CA ASN A 157 -20.21 21.80 6.72
C ASN A 157 -20.17 21.26 5.28
N VAL A 158 -19.41 20.17 5.07
CA VAL A 158 -19.27 19.56 3.74
C VAL A 158 -20.60 18.97 3.29
N PRO A 159 -21.12 19.33 2.11
CA PRO A 159 -22.36 18.77 1.57
C PRO A 159 -22.27 17.26 1.36
N ARG A 160 -23.40 16.54 1.56
CA ARG A 160 -23.47 15.08 1.37
C ARG A 160 -23.01 14.63 -0.02
N SER A 161 -23.32 15.43 -1.04
CA SER A 161 -22.87 15.14 -2.42
C SER A 161 -21.36 15.14 -2.57
N LEU A 162 -20.64 16.10 -1.98
CA LEU A 162 -19.17 16.11 -1.97
C LEU A 162 -18.60 15.03 -1.06
N LEU A 163 -19.29 14.72 0.04
CA LEU A 163 -18.87 13.65 0.95
C LEU A 163 -18.82 12.31 0.18
N GLY A 164 -19.92 11.91 -0.48
CA GLY A 164 -20.02 10.63 -1.17
C GLY A 164 -19.23 10.58 -2.48
N GLN A 165 -19.14 11.69 -3.25
CA GLN A 165 -18.48 11.69 -4.54
C GLN A 165 -16.97 11.95 -4.49
N PHE A 166 -16.45 12.51 -3.39
CA PHE A 166 -15.04 12.88 -3.30
C PHE A 166 -14.38 12.45 -1.98
N TRP A 167 -14.85 12.96 -0.84
CA TRP A 167 -14.12 12.79 0.43
C TRP A 167 -14.08 11.34 0.92
N GLN A 168 -15.20 10.66 0.90
CA GLN A 168 -15.25 9.25 1.34
C GLN A 168 -14.45 8.34 0.42
N PRO A 169 -14.62 8.36 -0.93
CA PRO A 169 -13.78 7.56 -1.82
C PRO A 169 -12.28 7.90 -1.74
N LEU A 170 -11.92 9.18 -1.52
CA LEU A 170 -10.54 9.60 -1.32
C LEU A 170 -9.94 8.96 -0.06
N VAL A 171 -10.63 9.09 1.08
CA VAL A 171 -10.12 8.58 2.36
C VAL A 171 -10.07 7.06 2.37
N TRP A 172 -11.10 6.40 1.85
CA TRP A 172 -11.11 4.94 1.75
C TRP A 172 -10.02 4.42 0.82
N GLY A 173 -9.82 5.05 -0.34
CA GLY A 173 -8.77 4.67 -1.28
C GLY A 173 -7.35 4.95 -0.77
N ALA A 174 -7.15 6.06 -0.06
CA ALA A 174 -5.83 6.48 0.39
C ALA A 174 -5.42 5.85 1.73
N LEU A 175 -6.36 5.69 2.66
CA LEU A 175 -6.07 5.25 4.04
C LEU A 175 -6.66 3.88 4.39
N ASN A 176 -7.55 3.34 3.58
CA ASN A 176 -8.33 2.14 3.86
C ASN A 176 -8.91 2.16 5.30
N THR A 177 -9.43 3.29 5.72
CA THR A 177 -9.92 3.53 7.09
C THR A 177 -11.22 4.33 7.02
N PRO A 178 -12.27 3.99 7.81
CA PRO A 178 -13.51 4.77 7.86
C PRO A 178 -13.27 6.21 8.31
N LEU A 179 -14.05 7.16 7.79
CA LEU A 179 -13.88 8.59 8.07
C LEU A 179 -13.91 8.94 9.56
N GLU A 180 -14.68 8.18 10.34
CA GLU A 180 -14.86 8.33 11.78
C GLU A 180 -13.60 7.95 12.58
N GLN A 181 -12.73 7.16 12.00
CA GLN A 181 -11.48 6.66 12.59
C GLN A 181 -10.26 7.30 11.96
N ALA A 182 -10.33 7.63 10.66
CA ALA A 182 -9.21 8.08 9.84
C ALA A 182 -8.57 9.36 10.40
N SER A 183 -7.25 9.32 10.58
CA SER A 183 -6.42 10.46 10.99
C SER A 183 -6.40 11.54 9.91
N LEU A 184 -6.75 12.76 10.29
CA LEU A 184 -6.63 13.91 9.40
C LEU A 184 -5.18 14.25 9.10
N ARG A 185 -4.28 14.05 10.06
CA ARG A 185 -2.84 14.30 9.89
C ARG A 185 -2.24 13.36 8.84
N ILE A 186 -2.56 12.06 8.93
CA ILE A 186 -2.08 11.08 7.94
C ILE A 186 -2.64 11.41 6.55
N LEU A 187 -3.93 11.76 6.44
CA LEU A 187 -4.51 12.21 5.18
C LEU A 187 -3.77 13.44 4.63
N CYS A 188 -3.48 14.44 5.48
CA CYS A 188 -2.73 15.61 5.07
C CYS A 188 -1.33 15.27 4.56
N ASN A 189 -0.62 14.34 5.20
CA ASN A 189 0.70 13.90 4.75
C ASN A 189 0.64 13.27 3.36
N VAL A 190 -0.34 12.36 3.14
CA VAL A 190 -0.57 11.75 1.82
C VAL A 190 -0.86 12.78 0.74
N LEU A 191 -1.70 13.78 1.05
CA LEU A 191 -2.05 14.83 0.10
C LEU A 191 -0.89 15.82 -0.12
N ASN A 192 -0.09 16.11 0.92
CA ASN A 192 1.07 16.97 0.82
C ASN A 192 2.08 16.41 -0.18
N ASP A 193 2.43 15.14 -0.03
CA ASP A 193 3.46 14.52 -0.86
C ASP A 193 2.91 14.08 -2.21
N GLY A 194 1.66 13.57 -2.25
CA GLY A 194 1.03 13.05 -3.46
C GLY A 194 0.35 14.09 -4.34
N VAL A 195 -0.06 15.26 -3.81
CA VAL A 195 -0.90 16.20 -4.58
C VAL A 195 -0.37 17.62 -4.55
N TRP A 196 0.19 18.07 -3.41
CA TRP A 196 0.55 19.46 -3.20
C TRP A 196 2.04 19.76 -3.37
N SER A 197 2.89 18.76 -3.55
CA SER A 197 4.35 18.91 -3.77
C SER A 197 4.67 19.12 -5.25
N GLU A 198 4.66 18.04 -6.03
CA GLU A 198 4.96 18.05 -7.46
C GLU A 198 3.82 17.42 -8.26
N LYS A 199 3.58 17.91 -9.48
CA LYS A 199 2.53 17.37 -10.34
C LYS A 199 2.71 15.88 -10.61
N ALA A 200 3.94 15.45 -10.90
CA ALA A 200 4.26 14.05 -11.20
C ALA A 200 3.98 13.10 -10.02
N ASN A 201 4.01 13.62 -8.78
CA ASN A 201 3.72 12.84 -7.58
C ASN A 201 2.24 12.44 -7.49
N SER A 202 1.35 13.21 -8.10
CA SER A 202 -0.09 12.89 -8.15
C SER A 202 -0.48 11.87 -9.23
N ASP A 203 0.43 11.54 -10.15
CA ASP A 203 0.14 10.58 -11.20
C ASP A 203 -0.14 9.19 -10.61
N TYR A 204 -1.10 8.47 -11.19
CA TYR A 204 -1.29 7.05 -10.90
C TYR A 204 -0.23 6.23 -11.63
N LEU A 205 0.32 5.24 -10.94
CA LEU A 205 1.18 4.20 -11.49
C LEU A 205 0.40 2.89 -11.44
N LEU A 206 -0.17 2.49 -12.58
CA LEU A 206 -1.01 1.30 -12.70
C LEU A 206 -0.16 0.11 -13.18
N PRO A 207 -0.04 -0.98 -12.39
CA PRO A 207 0.80 -2.12 -12.75
C PRO A 207 0.32 -2.82 -14.04
N LYS A 208 1.21 -3.02 -15.01
CA LYS A 208 0.95 -3.75 -16.26
C LYS A 208 1.14 -5.27 -16.11
N GLN A 209 1.74 -5.69 -15.02
CA GLN A 209 1.99 -7.08 -14.64
C GLN A 209 1.69 -7.25 -13.15
N ASP A 210 1.71 -8.48 -12.67
CA ASP A 210 1.63 -8.73 -11.24
C ASP A 210 2.84 -8.15 -10.48
N LEU A 211 2.61 -7.74 -9.23
CA LEU A 211 3.64 -7.10 -8.41
C LEU A 211 4.76 -8.07 -7.99
N GLY A 212 4.54 -9.38 -8.07
CA GLY A 212 5.58 -10.38 -7.90
C GLY A 212 6.67 -10.22 -8.97
N ARG A 213 6.26 -10.18 -10.25
CA ARG A 213 7.17 -9.99 -11.39
C ARG A 213 7.79 -8.59 -11.46
N ILE A 214 7.06 -7.58 -10.98
CA ILE A 214 7.57 -6.21 -11.03
C ILE A 214 8.68 -5.98 -9.98
N VAL A 215 8.55 -6.51 -8.76
CA VAL A 215 9.47 -6.20 -7.67
C VAL A 215 10.00 -7.45 -6.96
N ALA A 216 9.15 -8.38 -6.54
CA ALA A 216 9.59 -9.44 -5.64
C ALA A 216 10.56 -10.41 -6.30
N GLU A 217 10.26 -10.90 -7.50
CA GLU A 217 11.14 -11.80 -8.26
C GLU A 217 12.45 -11.11 -8.66
N PRO A 218 12.45 -9.90 -9.27
CA PRO A 218 13.69 -9.18 -9.55
C PRO A 218 14.54 -8.89 -8.30
N ALA A 219 13.91 -8.63 -7.14
CA ALA A 219 14.64 -8.42 -5.89
C ALA A 219 15.32 -9.72 -5.41
N LEU A 220 14.65 -10.87 -5.50
CA LEU A 220 15.26 -12.17 -5.17
C LEU A 220 16.42 -12.49 -6.12
N ASP A 221 16.25 -12.27 -7.43
CA ASP A 221 17.30 -12.48 -8.42
C ASP A 221 18.51 -11.59 -8.16
N PHE A 222 18.26 -10.31 -7.85
CA PHE A 222 19.31 -9.36 -7.49
C PHE A 222 20.07 -9.83 -6.23
N LEU A 223 19.35 -10.18 -5.16
CA LEU A 223 19.93 -10.65 -3.92
C LEU A 223 20.76 -11.94 -4.12
N HIS A 224 20.22 -12.90 -4.86
CA HIS A 224 20.92 -14.16 -5.18
C HIS A 224 22.22 -13.91 -5.97
N LYS A 225 22.19 -13.06 -7.00
CA LYS A 225 23.36 -12.67 -7.79
C LYS A 225 24.47 -12.03 -6.95
N HIS A 226 24.09 -11.35 -5.86
CA HIS A 226 25.04 -10.71 -4.94
C HIS A 226 25.41 -11.56 -3.72
N GLY A 227 25.03 -12.86 -3.73
CA GLY A 227 25.49 -13.84 -2.74
C GLY A 227 24.61 -13.98 -1.49
N ALA A 228 23.40 -13.40 -1.48
CA ALA A 228 22.46 -13.65 -0.39
C ALA A 228 22.00 -15.11 -0.38
N LYS A 229 21.85 -15.68 0.82
CA LYS A 229 21.19 -16.96 1.02
C LYS A 229 19.69 -16.75 1.14
N ILE A 230 18.90 -17.38 0.28
CA ILE A 230 17.44 -17.23 0.24
C ILE A 230 16.80 -18.53 0.66
N HIS A 231 15.98 -18.48 1.72
CA HIS A 231 15.29 -19.63 2.31
C HIS A 231 13.78 -19.40 2.22
N LEU A 232 13.16 -19.84 1.12
CA LEU A 232 11.70 -19.90 0.99
C LEU A 232 11.15 -21.12 1.76
N GLU A 233 9.85 -21.15 2.01
CA GLU A 233 9.16 -22.20 2.78
C GLU A 233 9.80 -22.45 4.16
N THR A 234 10.47 -21.45 4.70
CA THR A 234 11.23 -21.53 5.95
C THR A 234 10.66 -20.56 6.98
N ARG A 235 9.77 -21.07 7.83
CA ARG A 235 9.18 -20.30 8.92
C ARG A 235 10.13 -20.25 10.11
N ILE A 236 10.51 -19.05 10.51
CA ILE A 236 11.21 -18.83 11.78
C ILE A 236 10.17 -18.70 12.88
N THR A 237 10.35 -19.43 13.97
CA THR A 237 9.39 -19.50 15.09
C THR A 237 9.97 -18.94 16.39
N HIS A 238 11.29 -18.83 16.51
CA HIS A 238 11.96 -18.26 17.68
C HIS A 238 13.34 -17.74 17.32
N LEU A 239 13.87 -16.85 18.16
CA LEU A 239 15.22 -16.29 18.08
C LEU A 239 15.97 -16.67 19.37
N ASN A 240 17.11 -17.32 19.25
CA ASN A 240 17.95 -17.67 20.39
C ASN A 240 19.01 -16.60 20.61
N HIS A 241 18.95 -15.90 21.73
CA HIS A 241 19.91 -14.84 22.07
C HIS A 241 21.15 -15.40 22.77
N HIS A 242 22.33 -15.09 22.25
CA HIS A 242 23.61 -15.40 22.85
C HIS A 242 24.04 -14.29 23.81
N ILE A 243 24.88 -14.64 24.78
CA ILE A 243 25.43 -13.72 25.80
C ILE A 243 26.20 -12.55 25.15
N ASP A 244 26.82 -12.78 23.99
CA ASP A 244 27.56 -11.77 23.23
C ASP A 244 26.66 -10.88 22.36
N GLY A 245 25.33 -10.97 22.52
CA GLY A 245 24.33 -10.18 21.82
C GLY A 245 24.02 -10.68 20.41
N ARG A 246 24.70 -11.73 19.90
CA ARG A 246 24.35 -12.34 18.61
C ARG A 246 23.06 -13.16 18.72
N ILE A 247 22.49 -13.47 17.57
CA ILE A 247 21.19 -14.17 17.49
C ILE A 247 21.38 -15.44 16.67
N GLU A 248 20.98 -16.58 17.22
CA GLU A 248 20.96 -17.84 16.50
C GLU A 248 19.58 -18.14 15.93
N ILE A 249 19.53 -18.52 14.67
CA ILE A 249 18.33 -18.92 13.92
C ILE A 249 18.66 -20.24 13.21
N ASN A 250 17.92 -21.30 13.52
CA ASN A 250 18.09 -22.63 12.90
C ASN A 250 19.55 -23.16 12.96
N GLY A 251 20.29 -22.89 14.05
CA GLY A 251 21.67 -23.31 14.23
C GLY A 251 22.74 -22.43 13.53
N GLU A 252 22.33 -21.34 12.88
CA GLU A 252 23.20 -20.35 12.26
C GLU A 252 23.19 -19.04 13.05
N VAL A 253 24.39 -18.48 13.35
CA VAL A 253 24.54 -17.29 14.19
C VAL A 253 24.66 -16.04 13.33
N PHE A 254 23.90 -15.00 13.70
CA PHE A 254 23.81 -13.69 13.01
C PHE A 254 24.22 -12.56 13.96
N ASP A 255 24.80 -11.52 13.40
CA ASP A 255 25.19 -10.31 14.13
C ASP A 255 23.98 -9.41 14.44
N ALA A 256 22.92 -9.45 13.61
CA ALA A 256 21.65 -8.77 13.85
C ALA A 256 20.51 -9.36 13.00
N VAL A 257 19.28 -8.97 13.31
CA VAL A 257 18.06 -9.42 12.62
C VAL A 257 17.21 -8.23 12.18
N ILE A 258 16.80 -8.22 10.91
CA ILE A 258 15.66 -7.39 10.44
C ILE A 258 14.39 -8.23 10.60
N LEU A 259 13.45 -7.75 11.42
CA LEU A 259 12.18 -8.42 11.68
C LEU A 259 11.09 -7.81 10.82
N ALA A 260 10.88 -8.37 9.61
CA ALA A 260 9.98 -7.86 8.58
C ALA A 260 8.72 -8.72 8.37
N VAL A 261 8.25 -9.38 9.43
CA VAL A 261 7.02 -10.14 9.40
C VAL A 261 5.79 -9.26 9.66
N ALA A 262 4.60 -9.79 9.33
CA ALA A 262 3.37 -9.10 9.68
C ALA A 262 3.21 -8.96 11.21
N PRO A 263 2.62 -7.85 11.72
CA PRO A 263 2.56 -7.56 13.15
C PRO A 263 2.02 -8.70 14.01
N TYR A 264 1.01 -9.39 13.53
CA TYR A 264 0.38 -10.54 14.21
C TYR A 264 1.22 -11.84 14.23
N HIS A 265 2.45 -11.79 13.71
CA HIS A 265 3.44 -12.86 13.79
C HIS A 265 4.66 -12.47 14.62
N VAL A 266 4.72 -11.24 15.09
CA VAL A 266 5.88 -10.72 15.81
C VAL A 266 6.03 -11.33 17.18
N ASP A 267 4.93 -11.52 17.94
CA ASP A 267 4.95 -12.00 19.33
C ASP A 267 5.77 -13.29 19.50
N ALA A 268 5.67 -14.23 18.57
CA ALA A 268 6.41 -15.49 18.61
C ALA A 268 7.94 -15.34 18.39
N LEU A 269 8.38 -14.17 17.94
CA LEU A 269 9.78 -13.87 17.62
C LEU A 269 10.40 -12.86 18.58
N LEU A 270 9.61 -12.32 19.50
CA LEU A 270 10.12 -11.42 20.52
C LEU A 270 10.81 -12.22 21.65
N PRO A 271 11.88 -11.68 22.24
CA PRO A 271 12.47 -12.23 23.47
C PRO A 271 11.44 -12.35 24.60
N GLU A 272 11.59 -13.37 25.46
CA GLU A 272 10.65 -13.60 26.57
C GLU A 272 10.56 -12.42 27.55
N ASP A 273 11.67 -11.68 27.72
CA ASP A 273 11.76 -10.50 28.57
C ASP A 273 11.36 -9.18 27.87
N THR A 274 10.66 -9.28 26.71
CA THR A 274 10.21 -8.09 25.98
C THR A 274 9.25 -7.26 26.84
N PRO A 275 9.50 -5.96 27.01
CA PRO A 275 8.61 -5.07 27.76
C PRO A 275 7.19 -5.03 27.21
N ASP A 276 6.20 -4.99 28.11
CA ASP A 276 4.77 -5.01 27.79
C ASP A 276 4.38 -3.91 26.77
N TYR A 277 5.00 -2.74 26.86
CA TYR A 277 4.66 -1.64 25.94
C TYR A 277 4.98 -1.97 24.47
N ILE A 278 6.00 -2.81 24.20
CA ILE A 278 6.31 -3.27 22.84
C ILE A 278 5.28 -4.29 22.39
N GLN A 279 4.94 -5.27 23.24
CA GLN A 279 3.91 -6.28 22.93
C GLN A 279 2.56 -5.60 22.68
N MET A 280 2.14 -4.68 23.56
CA MET A 280 0.90 -3.91 23.43
C MET A 280 0.87 -3.09 22.15
N ALA A 281 1.99 -2.54 21.72
CA ALA A 281 2.06 -1.79 20.46
C ALA A 281 1.69 -2.63 19.24
N TYR A 282 2.09 -3.90 19.21
CA TYR A 282 1.68 -4.83 18.13
C TYR A 282 0.23 -5.31 18.28
N GLN A 283 -0.19 -5.61 19.51
CA GLN A 283 -1.54 -6.14 19.80
C GLN A 283 -2.64 -5.10 19.64
N SER A 284 -2.33 -3.80 19.81
CA SER A 284 -3.28 -2.70 19.64
C SER A 284 -3.57 -2.33 18.18
N LEU A 285 -2.86 -2.92 17.22
CA LEU A 285 -3.06 -2.63 15.82
C LEU A 285 -4.41 -3.19 15.32
N HIS A 286 -5.23 -2.31 14.79
CA HIS A 286 -6.48 -2.67 14.12
C HIS A 286 -6.26 -2.75 12.62
N TYR A 287 -7.04 -3.59 11.94
CA TYR A 287 -6.90 -3.84 10.51
C TYR A 287 -8.21 -3.63 9.80
N HIS A 288 -8.13 -3.18 8.55
CA HIS A 288 -9.26 -3.18 7.63
C HIS A 288 -8.98 -4.07 6.42
N ALA A 289 -10.04 -4.71 5.94
CA ALA A 289 -9.98 -5.58 4.78
C ALA A 289 -10.10 -4.79 3.48
N ILE A 290 -9.49 -5.33 2.42
CA ILE A 290 -9.72 -4.93 1.04
C ILE A 290 -10.21 -6.17 0.28
N THR A 291 -11.28 -6.00 -0.50
CA THR A 291 -11.77 -7.03 -1.41
C THR A 291 -11.53 -6.61 -2.84
N THR A 292 -10.88 -7.48 -3.61
CA THR A 292 -10.72 -7.33 -5.06
C THR A 292 -11.59 -8.36 -5.76
N VAL A 293 -12.38 -7.90 -6.74
CA VAL A 293 -13.18 -8.79 -7.59
C VAL A 293 -12.72 -8.64 -9.03
N TYR A 294 -12.14 -9.71 -9.56
CA TYR A 294 -11.78 -9.81 -10.96
C TYR A 294 -12.96 -10.40 -11.74
N LEU A 295 -13.31 -9.75 -12.84
CA LEU A 295 -14.36 -10.19 -13.76
C LEU A 295 -13.80 -10.25 -15.18
N ARG A 296 -14.08 -11.36 -15.89
CA ARG A 296 -13.77 -11.53 -17.30
C ARG A 296 -15.06 -11.81 -18.07
N TYR A 297 -15.25 -11.11 -19.15
CA TYR A 297 -16.43 -11.19 -20.00
C TYR A 297 -16.11 -11.83 -21.35
N ALA A 298 -17.14 -12.20 -22.12
CA ALA A 298 -16.98 -12.56 -23.51
C ALA A 298 -16.72 -11.35 -24.41
N GLN A 299 -17.30 -10.18 -24.03
CA GLN A 299 -17.19 -8.93 -24.77
C GLN A 299 -16.19 -7.96 -24.11
N ALA A 300 -15.68 -7.01 -24.90
CA ALA A 300 -14.89 -5.89 -24.40
C ALA A 300 -15.70 -4.99 -23.44
N VAL A 301 -15.08 -4.58 -22.33
CA VAL A 301 -15.66 -3.65 -21.35
C VAL A 301 -15.19 -2.23 -21.68
N LYS A 302 -16.11 -1.31 -21.91
CA LYS A 302 -15.79 0.09 -22.27
C LYS A 302 -16.05 1.01 -21.09
N LEU A 303 -15.03 1.27 -20.27
CA LEU A 303 -15.13 2.24 -19.19
C LEU A 303 -14.80 3.66 -19.64
N LEU A 304 -15.25 4.64 -18.85
CA LEU A 304 -15.03 6.07 -19.11
C LEU A 304 -13.56 6.48 -19.01
N ALA A 305 -12.80 5.78 -18.15
CA ALA A 305 -11.39 6.01 -17.90
C ALA A 305 -10.75 4.69 -17.44
N PRO A 306 -9.41 4.56 -17.48
CA PRO A 306 -8.71 3.38 -16.95
C PRO A 306 -9.11 3.03 -15.50
N LEU A 307 -9.37 4.05 -14.67
CA LEU A 307 -9.92 3.90 -13.32
C LEU A 307 -11.25 4.67 -13.25
N THR A 308 -12.35 3.95 -13.05
CA THR A 308 -13.70 4.50 -12.98
C THR A 308 -14.34 4.15 -11.64
N GLY A 309 -14.85 5.16 -10.91
CA GLY A 309 -15.53 5.00 -9.63
C GLY A 309 -17.05 4.98 -9.75
N PHE A 310 -17.70 4.48 -8.70
CA PHE A 310 -19.14 4.57 -8.50
C PHE A 310 -19.39 5.17 -7.11
N ALA A 311 -20.02 6.33 -7.07
CA ALA A 311 -20.29 7.03 -5.80
C ALA A 311 -21.39 6.37 -4.96
N ASP A 312 -22.28 5.63 -5.61
CA ASP A 312 -23.50 4.99 -5.05
C ASP A 312 -23.55 3.48 -5.33
N GLY A 313 -22.48 2.91 -5.92
CA GLY A 313 -22.39 1.49 -6.25
C GLY A 313 -21.69 0.65 -5.19
N THR A 314 -21.81 -0.66 -5.35
CA THR A 314 -21.01 -1.66 -4.63
C THR A 314 -19.58 -1.68 -5.16
N ALA A 315 -19.41 -1.47 -6.47
CA ALA A 315 -18.12 -1.30 -7.14
C ALA A 315 -17.54 0.09 -6.81
N GLN A 316 -16.67 0.20 -5.80
CA GLN A 316 -16.08 1.50 -5.46
C GLN A 316 -15.19 2.02 -6.58
N TRP A 317 -14.21 1.20 -7.02
CA TRP A 317 -13.31 1.53 -8.12
C TRP A 317 -13.13 0.36 -9.06
N VAL A 318 -13.31 0.59 -10.34
CA VAL A 318 -13.14 -0.40 -11.42
C VAL A 318 -11.94 0.00 -12.26
N LEU A 319 -10.93 -0.87 -12.29
CA LEU A 319 -9.77 -0.76 -13.18
C LEU A 319 -10.05 -1.52 -14.48
N HIS A 320 -9.96 -0.82 -15.60
CA HIS A 320 -10.01 -1.42 -16.94
C HIS A 320 -8.65 -2.00 -17.30
N ARG A 321 -8.53 -3.32 -17.30
CA ARG A 321 -7.25 -3.99 -17.54
C ARG A 321 -6.76 -3.86 -18.98
N GLY A 322 -7.67 -3.72 -19.94
CA GLY A 322 -7.33 -3.39 -21.34
C GLY A 322 -6.52 -2.10 -21.49
N ALA A 323 -6.74 -1.10 -20.63
CA ALA A 323 -5.93 0.11 -20.63
C ALA A 323 -4.45 -0.15 -20.25
N LEU A 324 -4.15 -1.27 -19.62
CA LEU A 324 -2.79 -1.70 -19.24
C LEU A 324 -2.08 -2.51 -20.34
N GLY A 325 -2.74 -2.70 -21.51
CA GLY A 325 -2.25 -3.57 -22.58
C GLY A 325 -2.62 -5.04 -22.40
N LEU A 326 -3.54 -5.34 -21.48
CA LEU A 326 -4.13 -6.66 -21.25
C LEU A 326 -5.42 -6.82 -22.08
N PRO A 327 -6.09 -7.98 -22.09
CA PRO A 327 -7.38 -8.12 -22.76
C PRO A 327 -8.41 -7.09 -22.27
N ASP A 328 -9.12 -6.48 -23.20
CA ASP A 328 -10.09 -5.41 -22.93
C ASP A 328 -11.42 -5.90 -22.32
N ASN A 329 -11.57 -7.22 -22.18
CA ASN A 329 -12.68 -7.89 -21.54
C ASN A 329 -12.44 -8.23 -20.06
N GLU A 330 -11.29 -7.81 -19.49
CA GLU A 330 -10.95 -8.00 -18.07
C GLU A 330 -11.08 -6.70 -17.28
N VAL A 331 -11.68 -6.77 -16.11
CA VAL A 331 -11.71 -5.68 -15.12
C VAL A 331 -11.33 -6.18 -13.73
N ALA A 332 -10.76 -5.30 -12.93
CA ALA A 332 -10.52 -5.52 -11.51
C ALA A 332 -11.28 -4.46 -10.70
N VAL A 333 -12.09 -4.89 -9.75
CA VAL A 333 -12.86 -4.01 -8.87
C VAL A 333 -12.27 -4.03 -7.49
N VAL A 334 -11.95 -2.86 -6.95
CA VAL A 334 -11.37 -2.70 -5.61
C VAL A 334 -12.42 -2.12 -4.68
N ILE A 335 -12.60 -2.77 -3.53
CA ILE A 335 -13.49 -2.35 -2.45
C ILE A 335 -12.65 -2.20 -1.18
N SER A 336 -12.37 -0.97 -0.83
CA SER A 336 -11.70 -0.59 0.42
C SER A 336 -12.66 -0.71 1.61
N VAL A 337 -12.11 -0.85 2.82
CA VAL A 337 -12.85 -1.02 4.09
C VAL A 337 -14.00 -2.03 3.96
N SER A 338 -13.73 -3.15 3.26
CA SER A 338 -14.75 -4.13 2.89
C SER A 338 -15.33 -4.90 4.09
N ASP A 339 -14.63 -4.92 5.22
CA ASP A 339 -15.12 -5.40 6.52
C ASP A 339 -16.11 -4.41 7.15
N TYR A 340 -15.82 -3.11 7.10
CA TYR A 340 -16.69 -2.05 7.63
C TYR A 340 -18.01 -1.94 6.85
N THR A 341 -17.93 -2.08 5.52
CA THR A 341 -19.10 -2.07 4.63
C THR A 341 -19.78 -3.45 4.53
N GLU A 342 -19.23 -4.47 5.19
CA GLU A 342 -19.64 -5.89 5.11
C GLU A 342 -19.63 -6.50 3.70
N ALA A 343 -19.09 -5.80 2.71
CA ALA A 343 -19.00 -6.28 1.32
C ALA A 343 -18.27 -7.63 1.20
N TRP A 344 -17.29 -7.90 2.06
CA TRP A 344 -16.53 -9.14 2.08
C TRP A 344 -17.36 -10.40 2.44
N LYS A 345 -18.55 -10.21 3.05
CA LYS A 345 -19.48 -11.29 3.43
C LYS A 345 -20.64 -11.44 2.45
N ASP A 346 -20.77 -10.50 1.51
CA ASP A 346 -21.90 -10.46 0.59
C ASP A 346 -21.79 -11.61 -0.44
N LYS A 347 -22.73 -12.54 -0.39
CA LYS A 347 -22.76 -13.70 -1.32
C LYS A 347 -23.09 -13.27 -2.75
N ASP A 348 -23.80 -12.17 -2.91
CA ASP A 348 -24.25 -11.62 -4.20
C ASP A 348 -23.30 -10.51 -4.70
N LEU A 349 -22.11 -10.37 -4.09
CA LEU A 349 -21.17 -9.30 -4.38
C LEU A 349 -20.85 -9.17 -5.86
N ALA A 350 -20.54 -10.29 -6.52
CA ALA A 350 -20.19 -10.28 -7.93
C ALA A 350 -21.37 -9.87 -8.84
N GLU A 351 -22.61 -10.25 -8.48
CA GLU A 351 -23.82 -9.85 -9.23
C GLU A 351 -24.10 -8.36 -9.07
N LYS A 352 -23.94 -7.82 -7.87
CA LYS A 352 -24.09 -6.38 -7.60
C LYS A 352 -23.04 -5.57 -8.36
N ILE A 353 -21.78 -6.01 -8.35
CA ILE A 353 -20.69 -5.38 -9.11
C ILE A 353 -20.97 -5.46 -10.61
N HIS A 354 -21.42 -6.59 -11.12
CA HIS A 354 -21.80 -6.72 -12.53
C HIS A 354 -22.94 -5.76 -12.89
N ALA A 355 -23.95 -5.61 -12.02
CA ALA A 355 -25.03 -4.66 -12.20
C ALA A 355 -24.53 -3.21 -12.27
N ASP A 356 -23.57 -2.82 -11.41
CA ASP A 356 -22.93 -1.51 -11.47
C ASP A 356 -22.20 -1.29 -12.82
N ILE A 357 -21.42 -2.28 -13.28
CA ILE A 357 -20.69 -2.19 -14.56
C ILE A 357 -21.67 -2.07 -15.75
N LYS A 358 -22.80 -2.77 -15.68
CA LYS A 358 -23.87 -2.66 -16.71
C LYS A 358 -24.48 -1.27 -16.81
N ARG A 359 -24.40 -0.43 -15.79
CA ARG A 359 -24.84 0.99 -15.90
C ARG A 359 -24.00 1.76 -16.93
N ILE A 360 -22.72 1.34 -17.14
CA ILE A 360 -21.84 1.94 -18.16
C ILE A 360 -21.88 1.14 -19.46
N CYS A 361 -21.99 -0.18 -19.38
CA CYS A 361 -21.99 -1.11 -20.50
C CYS A 361 -23.29 -1.94 -20.51
N PRO A 362 -24.45 -1.39 -20.96
CA PRO A 362 -25.76 -2.05 -20.82
C PRO A 362 -25.87 -3.41 -21.51
N ASP A 363 -25.16 -3.58 -22.63
CA ASP A 363 -25.21 -4.79 -23.46
C ASP A 363 -24.25 -5.89 -22.98
N LEU A 364 -23.62 -5.72 -21.82
CA LEU A 364 -22.65 -6.66 -21.30
C LEU A 364 -23.36 -7.92 -20.76
N ASP A 365 -22.97 -9.10 -21.25
CA ASP A 365 -23.43 -10.39 -20.75
C ASP A 365 -22.88 -10.66 -19.34
N LYS A 366 -23.34 -11.75 -18.71
CA LYS A 366 -22.77 -12.20 -17.45
C LYS A 366 -21.27 -12.53 -17.61
N PRO A 367 -20.44 -12.28 -16.59
CA PRO A 367 -19.03 -12.64 -16.67
C PRO A 367 -18.83 -14.14 -16.83
N GLU A 368 -17.88 -14.52 -17.69
CA GLU A 368 -17.48 -15.90 -17.93
C GLU A 368 -16.61 -16.46 -16.77
N ALA A 369 -15.85 -15.56 -16.13
CA ALA A 369 -15.02 -15.92 -14.99
C ALA A 369 -15.09 -14.82 -13.93
N ILE A 370 -15.10 -15.26 -12.67
CA ILE A 370 -15.17 -14.42 -11.48
C ILE A 370 -14.14 -14.91 -10.48
N ARG A 371 -13.33 -13.99 -9.95
CA ARG A 371 -12.44 -14.30 -8.84
C ARG A 371 -12.56 -13.24 -7.76
N ILE A 372 -12.95 -13.64 -6.56
CA ILE A 372 -13.07 -12.76 -5.39
C ILE A 372 -11.92 -13.09 -4.45
N ILE A 373 -11.18 -12.05 -4.06
CA ILE A 373 -10.03 -12.14 -3.16
C ILE A 373 -10.21 -11.12 -2.08
N THR A 374 -10.25 -11.57 -0.82
CA THR A 374 -10.32 -10.68 0.33
C THR A 374 -9.07 -10.83 1.18
N GLU A 375 -8.26 -9.80 1.24
CA GLU A 375 -7.21 -9.70 2.25
C GLU A 375 -7.81 -9.08 3.51
N LYS A 376 -8.03 -9.92 4.52
CA LYS A 376 -8.71 -9.52 5.76
C LYS A 376 -7.89 -8.54 6.63
N ARG A 377 -6.57 -8.61 6.51
CA ARG A 377 -5.63 -7.74 7.20
C ARG A 377 -4.81 -6.95 6.18
N ALA A 378 -5.52 -6.29 5.24
CA ALA A 378 -4.90 -5.62 4.12
C ALA A 378 -4.00 -4.48 4.56
N THR A 379 -4.48 -3.64 5.46
CA THR A 379 -3.73 -2.52 6.04
C THR A 379 -4.04 -2.39 7.52
N THR A 380 -3.10 -1.85 8.30
CA THR A 380 -3.43 -1.30 9.60
C THR A 380 -4.26 -0.02 9.44
N ALA A 381 -5.21 0.20 10.34
CA ALA A 381 -6.04 1.39 10.35
C ALA A 381 -5.21 2.65 10.64
N ALA A 382 -5.34 3.65 9.80
CA ALA A 382 -4.66 4.95 9.95
C ALA A 382 -5.46 5.85 10.91
N THR A 383 -5.39 5.54 12.21
CA THR A 383 -6.21 6.19 13.25
C THR A 383 -5.56 7.43 13.84
N VAL A 384 -6.39 8.24 14.50
CA VAL A 384 -5.93 9.37 15.34
C VAL A 384 -5.08 8.81 16.50
N ASP A 385 -4.07 9.58 16.89
CA ASP A 385 -3.19 9.26 18.02
C ASP A 385 -2.31 8.01 17.85
N PHE A 386 -2.13 7.56 16.59
CA PHE A 386 -1.11 6.55 16.32
C PHE A 386 0.26 7.11 16.72
N VAL A 387 0.90 6.45 17.65
CA VAL A 387 2.27 6.74 18.09
C VAL A 387 3.16 5.58 17.66
N GLN A 388 4.23 5.89 16.94
CA GLN A 388 5.23 4.88 16.62
C GLN A 388 5.85 4.36 17.91
N PRO A 389 5.89 3.03 18.12
CA PRO A 389 6.52 2.46 19.30
C PRO A 389 8.03 2.80 19.38
N ASP A 390 8.52 2.99 20.59
CA ASP A 390 9.97 3.04 20.82
C ASP A 390 10.56 1.63 20.79
N PHE A 391 11.34 1.35 19.77
CA PHE A 391 12.02 0.07 19.59
C PHE A 391 13.48 0.07 20.08
N SER A 392 13.93 1.09 20.82
CA SER A 392 15.30 1.16 21.33
C SER A 392 15.70 -0.08 22.11
N TRP A 393 14.76 -0.65 22.88
CA TRP A 393 14.99 -1.89 23.62
C TRP A 393 15.28 -3.09 22.68
N LEU A 394 14.57 -3.22 21.55
CA LEU A 394 14.84 -4.24 20.53
C LEU A 394 16.16 -3.97 19.81
N HIS A 395 16.47 -2.71 19.49
CA HIS A 395 17.72 -2.33 18.84
C HIS A 395 18.94 -2.70 19.70
N HIS A 396 18.88 -2.52 21.02
CA HIS A 396 19.94 -2.98 21.94
C HIS A 396 20.10 -4.51 21.92
N ARG A 397 19.10 -5.23 21.48
CA ARG A 397 19.13 -6.69 21.26
C ARG A 397 19.39 -7.07 19.82
N ARG A 398 19.78 -6.10 18.98
CA ARG A 398 20.10 -6.29 17.56
C ARG A 398 18.92 -6.82 16.73
N ILE A 399 17.69 -6.49 17.16
CA ILE A 399 16.44 -6.76 16.42
C ILE A 399 15.90 -5.44 15.91
N TYR A 400 15.71 -5.36 14.58
CA TYR A 400 15.28 -4.14 13.88
C TYR A 400 13.95 -4.40 13.16
N PRO A 401 12.81 -3.96 13.73
CA PRO A 401 11.50 -4.11 13.09
C PRO A 401 11.40 -3.33 11.77
N ALA A 402 10.75 -3.94 10.76
CA ALA A 402 10.43 -3.31 9.50
C ALA A 402 9.03 -3.71 9.02
N GLY A 403 8.25 -2.76 8.51
CA GLY A 403 6.90 -3.02 8.01
C GLY A 403 6.14 -1.73 7.70
N ASP A 404 5.13 -1.84 6.86
CA ASP A 404 4.27 -0.72 6.46
C ASP A 404 3.54 -0.04 7.63
N TYR A 405 3.29 -0.79 8.70
CA TYR A 405 2.63 -0.33 9.93
C TYR A 405 3.53 0.52 10.85
N LEU A 406 4.81 0.62 10.54
CA LEU A 406 5.80 1.36 11.33
C LEU A 406 6.07 2.77 10.81
N HIS A 407 5.53 3.14 9.66
CA HIS A 407 5.83 4.47 9.11
C HIS A 407 5.08 5.56 9.90
N PRO A 408 5.80 6.59 10.43
CA PRO A 408 5.19 7.56 11.35
C PRO A 408 4.21 8.52 10.67
N SER A 409 4.31 8.67 9.35
CA SER A 409 3.62 9.72 8.60
C SER A 409 2.67 9.20 7.52
N TYR A 410 2.82 7.93 7.10
CA TYR A 410 2.01 7.36 6.03
C TYR A 410 1.11 6.23 6.51
N PRO A 411 -0.01 5.98 5.84
CA PRO A 411 -0.79 4.78 6.07
C PRO A 411 -0.01 3.55 5.61
N ALA A 412 -0.48 2.37 5.99
CA ALA A 412 0.11 1.10 5.55
C ALA A 412 0.01 0.96 4.02
N THR A 413 1.11 1.24 3.33
CA THR A 413 1.25 1.24 1.87
C THR A 413 2.53 0.52 1.46
N LEU A 414 2.70 0.25 0.16
CA LEU A 414 3.95 -0.28 -0.38
C LEU A 414 5.12 0.69 -0.17
N GLU A 415 4.86 1.98 -0.27
CA GLU A 415 5.85 3.03 0.01
C GLU A 415 6.30 3.01 1.47
N ALA A 416 5.35 2.95 2.40
CA ALA A 416 5.64 2.85 3.82
C ALA A 416 6.45 1.58 4.15
N ALA A 417 6.12 0.45 3.52
CA ALA A 417 6.86 -0.79 3.69
C ALA A 417 8.32 -0.66 3.23
N VAL A 418 8.54 -0.12 2.03
CA VAL A 418 9.89 0.04 1.47
C VAL A 418 10.72 1.03 2.29
N GLN A 419 10.16 2.18 2.62
CA GLN A 419 10.86 3.17 3.43
C GLN A 419 11.20 2.64 4.82
N SER A 420 10.30 1.89 5.45
CA SER A 420 10.55 1.23 6.74
C SER A 420 11.70 0.23 6.65
N GLY A 421 11.78 -0.54 5.57
CA GLY A 421 12.89 -1.48 5.35
C GLY A 421 14.23 -0.77 5.17
N PHE A 422 14.28 0.33 4.39
CA PHE A 422 15.47 1.16 4.25
C PHE A 422 15.91 1.78 5.60
N ALA A 423 14.96 2.32 6.37
CA ALA A 423 15.24 2.92 7.67
C ALA A 423 15.78 1.89 8.69
N ALA A 424 15.19 0.68 8.72
CA ALA A 424 15.67 -0.40 9.59
C ALA A 424 17.09 -0.84 9.20
N ALA A 425 17.40 -0.96 7.91
CA ALA A 425 18.72 -1.28 7.40
C ALA A 425 19.76 -0.22 7.76
N GLU A 426 19.42 1.06 7.61
CA GLU A 426 20.29 2.17 7.95
C GLU A 426 20.58 2.21 9.46
N LYS A 427 19.53 2.11 10.29
CA LYS A 427 19.66 2.08 11.75
C LYS A 427 20.56 0.94 12.23
N LEU A 428 20.34 -0.27 11.69
CA LEU A 428 21.17 -1.44 12.00
C LEU A 428 22.65 -1.17 11.69
N MET A 429 22.96 -0.62 10.52
CA MET A 429 24.33 -0.35 10.12
C MET A 429 24.98 0.77 10.90
N LEU A 430 24.20 1.73 11.41
CA LEU A 430 24.70 2.76 12.30
C LEU A 430 25.08 2.14 13.66
N ASP A 431 24.20 1.33 14.23
CA ASP A 431 24.45 0.70 15.55
C ASP A 431 25.68 -0.23 15.53
N LEU A 432 25.83 -1.06 14.48
CA LEU A 432 26.99 -1.95 14.34
C LEU A 432 28.34 -1.24 14.10
N ARG A 433 28.34 0.05 13.74
CA ARG A 433 29.59 0.84 13.57
C ARG A 433 30.12 1.41 14.87
N PHE A 434 29.29 1.55 15.88
CA PHE A 434 29.65 2.14 17.17
C PHE A 434 29.94 1.09 18.25
N GLU A 435 29.81 -0.20 17.94
CA GLU A 435 30.27 -1.34 18.73
C GLU A 435 31.64 -1.83 18.23
#